data_59d3b2fbce097dcd6961871258158637
#
_entry.id   59d3b2fbce097dcd6961871258158637
#
_cell.length_a   1.000
_cell.length_b   1.000
_cell.length_c   1.000
_cell.angle_alpha   90.00
_cell.angle_beta   90.00
_cell.angle_gamma   90.00
#
_symmetry.space_group_name_H-M   'P 1'
#
loop_
_entity.id
_entity.type
_entity.pdbx_description
1 polymer ?
#
loop_
_entity_poly.entity_id
_entity_poly.type
_entity_poly.pdbx_seq_one_letter_code
_entity_poly.pdbx_strand_id
1 'polypeptide(L)'
;MSIMEKQALDMSALLLRAYELGDLILASQEAARYLAEKERLSGDPAAQELIVMLGKKKELFEECQRFGHFHPEYHKAMDAVKEIQDRLDALPSVQGFKEAEKSLDDLLYEVSALIAGAVSDTVKVPGNDPLPKQGGCSSGGSCSGRCG
;
A
#
# COMPACT_ATOMS: atom_id res chain seq x y z
N MET A 1 17.80 35.47 -32.04
CA MET A 1 18.13 34.46 -31.00
C MET A 1 17.18 34.69 -29.84
N SER A 2 16.17 33.87 -29.75
CA SER A 2 15.19 33.98 -28.62
C SER A 2 15.85 33.42 -27.35
N ILE A 3 16.16 34.30 -26.43
CA ILE A 3 16.56 33.90 -25.08
C ILE A 3 15.28 33.41 -24.43
N MET A 4 15.12 32.06 -24.35
CA MET A 4 14.12 31.46 -23.46
C MET A 4 14.50 31.89 -22.03
N GLU A 5 13.84 32.91 -21.52
CA GLU A 5 13.84 33.20 -20.09
C GLU A 5 13.34 31.93 -19.38
N LYS A 6 14.25 31.19 -18.73
CA LYS A 6 13.90 30.20 -17.77
C LYS A 6 13.11 30.96 -16.67
N GLN A 7 11.79 30.89 -16.73
CA GLN A 7 10.97 31.35 -15.62
C GLN A 7 11.46 30.60 -14.37
N ALA A 8 12.00 31.38 -13.42
CA ALA A 8 12.38 30.82 -12.13
C ALA A 8 11.15 30.15 -11.53
N LEU A 9 11.29 28.91 -11.11
CA LEU A 9 10.20 28.17 -10.48
C LEU A 9 9.73 28.92 -9.24
N ASP A 10 8.49 29.39 -9.23
CA ASP A 10 7.88 29.98 -8.04
C ASP A 10 7.46 28.86 -7.08
N MET A 11 8.34 28.56 -6.14
CA MET A 11 8.11 27.54 -5.13
C MET A 11 6.88 27.83 -4.27
N SER A 12 6.58 29.09 -4.02
CA SER A 12 5.40 29.47 -3.24
C SER A 12 4.11 29.14 -3.98
N ALA A 13 4.05 29.48 -5.28
CA ALA A 13 2.92 29.10 -6.12
C ALA A 13 2.76 27.57 -6.25
N LEU A 14 3.86 26.83 -6.40
CA LEU A 14 3.84 25.38 -6.46
C LEU A 14 3.28 24.76 -5.17
N LEU A 15 3.73 25.24 -4.01
CA LEU A 15 3.26 24.76 -2.71
C LEU A 15 1.78 25.08 -2.49
N LEU A 16 1.31 26.27 -2.87
CA LEU A 16 -0.11 26.63 -2.80
C LEU A 16 -0.96 25.65 -3.62
N ARG A 17 -0.55 25.32 -4.85
CA ARG A 17 -1.27 24.34 -5.69
C ARG A 17 -1.25 22.93 -5.10
N ALA A 18 -0.16 22.55 -4.43
CA ALA A 18 -0.09 21.26 -3.74
C ALA A 18 -1.06 21.20 -2.55
N TYR A 19 -1.20 22.28 -1.77
CA TYR A 19 -2.19 22.36 -0.69
C TYR A 19 -3.62 22.34 -1.22
N GLU A 20 -3.93 23.11 -2.27
CA GLU A 20 -5.24 23.08 -2.93
C GLU A 20 -5.61 21.67 -3.40
N LEU A 21 -4.68 20.92 -3.99
CA LEU A 21 -4.88 19.55 -4.39
C LEU A 21 -5.13 18.64 -3.18
N GLY A 22 -4.37 18.80 -2.10
CA GLY A 22 -4.58 18.07 -0.84
C GLY A 22 -5.99 18.32 -0.27
N ASP A 23 -6.46 19.55 -0.27
CA ASP A 23 -7.81 19.91 0.19
C ASP A 23 -8.89 19.29 -0.68
N LEU A 24 -8.70 19.24 -2.01
CA LEU A 24 -9.62 18.56 -2.93
C LEU A 24 -9.69 17.05 -2.66
N ILE A 25 -8.55 16.40 -2.39
CA ILE A 25 -8.51 14.98 -2.04
C ILE A 25 -9.22 14.73 -0.70
N LEU A 26 -8.98 15.58 0.30
CA LEU A 26 -9.66 15.49 1.60
C LEU A 26 -11.18 15.68 1.48
N ALA A 27 -11.64 16.49 0.54
CA ALA A 27 -13.06 16.69 0.26
C ALA A 27 -13.69 15.61 -0.63
N SER A 28 -12.92 14.61 -1.08
CA SER A 28 -13.41 13.53 -1.93
C SER A 28 -14.32 12.55 -1.17
N GLN A 29 -15.14 11.81 -1.92
CA GLN A 29 -15.98 10.75 -1.35
C GLN A 29 -15.12 9.60 -0.80
N GLU A 30 -14.00 9.29 -1.45
CA GLU A 30 -13.05 8.26 -1.06
C GLU A 30 -12.44 8.58 0.32
N ALA A 31 -12.00 9.81 0.55
CA ALA A 31 -11.46 10.25 1.83
C ALA A 31 -12.53 10.23 2.93
N ALA A 32 -13.74 10.71 2.63
CA ALA A 32 -14.86 10.70 3.59
C ALA A 32 -15.25 9.26 3.97
N ARG A 33 -15.33 8.35 2.99
CA ARG A 33 -15.62 6.93 3.21
C ARG A 33 -14.53 6.26 4.05
N TYR A 34 -13.27 6.52 3.73
CA TYR A 34 -12.14 5.99 4.48
C TYR A 34 -12.20 6.39 5.96
N LEU A 35 -12.45 7.66 6.25
CA LEU A 35 -12.56 8.15 7.63
C LEU A 35 -13.74 7.52 8.38
N ALA A 36 -14.89 7.38 7.73
CA ALA A 36 -16.08 6.77 8.32
C ALA A 36 -15.85 5.27 8.62
N GLU A 37 -15.28 4.51 7.69
CA GLU A 37 -15.00 3.08 7.91
C GLU A 37 -13.86 2.87 8.94
N LYS A 38 -12.89 3.76 9.01
CA LYS A 38 -11.85 3.76 10.05
C LYS A 38 -12.45 3.95 11.43
N GLU A 39 -13.37 4.89 11.60
CA GLU A 39 -14.08 5.11 12.86
C GLU A 39 -14.95 3.90 13.24
N ARG A 40 -15.68 3.32 12.27
CA ARG A 40 -16.47 2.12 12.46
C ARG A 40 -15.62 0.93 12.93
N LEU A 41 -14.46 0.70 12.28
CA LEU A 41 -13.51 -0.35 12.67
C LEU A 41 -12.95 -0.11 14.09
N SER A 42 -12.64 1.12 14.42
CA SER A 42 -12.14 1.48 15.75
C SER A 42 -13.19 1.27 16.83
N GLY A 43 -14.46 1.43 16.51
CA GLY A 43 -15.59 1.20 17.41
C GLY A 43 -16.10 -0.23 17.46
N ASP A 44 -15.54 -1.15 16.66
CA ASP A 44 -15.93 -2.56 16.65
C ASP A 44 -15.13 -3.37 17.69
N PRO A 45 -15.73 -3.76 18.82
CA PRO A 45 -15.01 -4.47 19.88
C PRO A 45 -14.51 -5.85 19.44
N ALA A 46 -15.24 -6.53 18.54
CA ALA A 46 -14.83 -7.83 18.03
C ALA A 46 -13.57 -7.72 17.15
N ALA A 47 -13.51 -6.69 16.31
CA ALA A 47 -12.32 -6.40 15.52
C ALA A 47 -11.13 -6.04 16.39
N GLN A 48 -11.32 -5.17 17.40
CA GLN A 48 -10.25 -4.74 18.31
C GLN A 48 -9.69 -5.91 19.12
N GLU A 49 -10.53 -6.80 19.60
CA GLU A 49 -10.08 -8.02 20.30
C GLU A 49 -9.22 -8.91 19.38
N LEU A 50 -9.68 -9.17 18.16
CA LEU A 50 -8.92 -9.98 17.20
C LEU A 50 -7.60 -9.31 16.76
N ILE A 51 -7.55 -7.98 16.64
CA ILE A 51 -6.33 -7.24 16.33
C ILE A 51 -5.28 -7.44 17.43
N VAL A 52 -5.69 -7.32 18.70
CA VAL A 52 -4.79 -7.57 19.84
C VAL A 52 -4.31 -9.03 19.87
N MET A 53 -5.22 -9.99 19.61
CA MET A 53 -4.86 -11.40 19.53
C MET A 53 -3.89 -11.67 18.37
N LEU A 54 -4.12 -11.07 17.21
CA LEU A 54 -3.24 -11.19 16.04
C LEU A 54 -1.82 -10.69 16.36
N GLY A 55 -1.70 -9.55 17.05
CA GLY A 55 -0.41 -9.01 17.47
C GLY A 55 0.37 -10.02 18.31
N LYS A 56 -0.25 -10.56 19.35
CA LYS A 56 0.37 -11.58 20.22
C LYS A 56 0.79 -12.86 19.45
N LYS A 57 -0.03 -13.32 18.50
CA LYS A 57 0.29 -14.50 17.70
C LYS A 57 1.41 -14.23 16.71
N LYS A 58 1.49 -13.03 16.16
CA LYS A 58 2.61 -12.61 15.29
C LYS A 58 3.93 -12.56 16.07
N GLU A 59 3.94 -11.99 17.26
CA GLU A 59 5.12 -11.97 18.14
C GLU A 59 5.65 -13.39 18.40
N LEU A 60 4.76 -14.31 18.77
CA LEU A 60 5.14 -15.72 18.96
C LEU A 60 5.67 -16.38 17.69
N PHE A 61 5.07 -16.09 16.54
CA PHE A 61 5.54 -16.60 15.24
C PHE A 61 6.91 -16.03 14.86
N GLU A 62 7.15 -14.75 15.09
CA GLU A 62 8.45 -14.10 14.87
C GLU A 62 9.54 -14.72 15.76
N GLU A 63 9.24 -15.04 17.00
CA GLU A 63 10.17 -15.78 17.87
C GLU A 63 10.51 -17.15 17.27
N CYS A 64 9.51 -17.90 16.79
CA CYS A 64 9.75 -19.19 16.15
C CYS A 64 10.59 -19.04 14.85
N GLN A 65 10.37 -17.96 14.08
CA GLN A 65 11.13 -17.69 12.86
C GLN A 65 12.63 -17.49 13.11
N ARG A 66 13.01 -16.93 14.25
CA ARG A 66 14.44 -16.76 14.62
C ARG A 66 15.19 -18.07 14.73
N PHE A 67 14.48 -19.17 15.05
CA PHE A 67 15.03 -20.51 15.14
C PHE A 67 14.86 -21.31 13.84
N GLY A 68 14.25 -20.72 12.80
CA GLY A 68 14.00 -21.33 11.50
C GLY A 68 12.81 -22.29 11.47
N HIS A 69 12.48 -22.77 10.27
CA HIS A 69 11.30 -23.63 10.05
C HIS A 69 11.44 -25.04 10.68
N PHE A 70 12.59 -25.38 11.22
CA PHE A 70 12.79 -26.64 11.95
C PHE A 70 12.33 -26.55 13.42
N HIS A 71 11.92 -25.35 13.88
CA HIS A 71 11.36 -25.21 15.21
C HIS A 71 10.02 -25.98 15.32
N PRO A 72 9.84 -26.85 16.33
CA PRO A 72 8.64 -27.72 16.43
C PRO A 72 7.31 -26.96 16.41
N GLU A 73 7.30 -25.74 16.95
CA GLU A 73 6.09 -24.88 17.05
C GLU A 73 5.92 -23.95 15.84
N TYR A 74 6.86 -23.94 14.85
CA TYR A 74 6.81 -22.99 13.74
C TYR A 74 5.50 -23.07 12.94
N HIS A 75 5.13 -24.25 12.49
CA HIS A 75 3.91 -24.45 11.70
C HIS A 75 2.66 -24.14 12.52
N LYS A 76 2.64 -24.53 13.78
CA LYS A 76 1.51 -24.28 14.69
C LYS A 76 1.34 -22.78 14.98
N ALA A 77 2.44 -22.05 15.15
CA ALA A 77 2.39 -20.60 15.31
C ALA A 77 1.92 -19.90 14.03
N MET A 78 2.39 -20.35 12.86
CA MET A 78 1.93 -19.86 11.56
C MET A 78 0.43 -20.10 11.35
N ASP A 79 -0.07 -21.31 11.63
CA ASP A 79 -1.47 -21.65 11.49
C ASP A 79 -2.35 -20.82 12.44
N ALA A 80 -1.88 -20.56 13.67
CA ALA A 80 -2.59 -19.71 14.63
C ALA A 80 -2.68 -18.25 14.16
N VAL A 81 -1.64 -17.70 13.53
CA VAL A 81 -1.69 -16.36 12.92
C VAL A 81 -2.72 -16.33 11.79
N LYS A 82 -2.68 -17.33 10.90
CA LYS A 82 -3.60 -17.43 9.76
C LYS A 82 -5.06 -17.55 10.21
N GLU A 83 -5.35 -18.39 11.20
CA GLU A 83 -6.71 -18.54 11.75
C GLU A 83 -7.27 -17.21 12.25
N ILE A 84 -6.50 -16.46 13.03
CA ILE A 84 -6.94 -15.15 13.54
C ILE A 84 -7.11 -14.16 12.38
N GLN A 85 -6.24 -14.16 11.40
CA GLN A 85 -6.34 -13.29 10.23
C GLN A 85 -7.59 -13.59 9.41
N ASP A 86 -7.90 -14.87 9.14
CA ASP A 86 -9.11 -15.27 8.42
C ASP A 86 -10.37 -14.83 9.16
N ARG A 87 -10.40 -14.94 10.49
CA ARG A 87 -11.51 -14.44 11.32
C ARG A 87 -11.65 -12.93 11.27
N LEU A 88 -10.55 -12.21 11.30
CA LEU A 88 -10.52 -10.75 11.20
C LEU A 88 -11.03 -10.29 9.83
N ASP A 89 -10.57 -10.94 8.76
CA ASP A 89 -10.96 -10.62 7.39
C ASP A 89 -12.42 -10.93 7.08
N ALA A 90 -13.05 -11.81 7.85
CA ALA A 90 -14.48 -12.11 7.74
C ALA A 90 -15.39 -11.04 8.37
N LEU A 91 -14.85 -10.12 9.19
CA LEU A 91 -15.64 -9.07 9.83
C LEU A 91 -16.07 -7.99 8.82
N PRO A 92 -17.35 -7.59 8.80
CA PRO A 92 -17.84 -6.55 7.90
C PRO A 92 -17.16 -5.19 8.09
N SER A 93 -16.77 -4.84 9.32
CA SER A 93 -16.04 -3.61 9.64
C SER A 93 -14.64 -3.60 9.02
N VAL A 94 -13.96 -4.75 9.01
CA VAL A 94 -12.64 -4.92 8.39
C VAL A 94 -12.74 -4.90 6.87
N GLN A 95 -13.73 -5.58 6.29
CA GLN A 95 -13.95 -5.58 4.84
C GLN A 95 -14.27 -4.17 4.34
N GLY A 96 -15.19 -3.46 5.01
CA GLY A 96 -15.53 -2.08 4.66
C GLY A 96 -14.33 -1.13 4.73
N PHE A 97 -13.50 -1.27 5.77
CA PHE A 97 -12.27 -0.48 5.90
C PHE A 97 -11.27 -0.78 4.77
N LYS A 98 -11.01 -2.06 4.48
CA LYS A 98 -10.08 -2.45 3.40
C LYS A 98 -10.53 -1.98 2.01
N GLU A 99 -11.84 -2.03 1.73
CA GLU A 99 -12.40 -1.50 0.48
C GLU A 99 -12.24 0.03 0.39
N ALA A 100 -12.52 0.74 1.48
CA ALA A 100 -12.39 2.18 1.52
C ALA A 100 -10.92 2.64 1.43
N GLU A 101 -10.01 1.93 2.11
CA GLU A 101 -8.57 2.14 2.02
C GLU A 101 -8.08 1.95 0.59
N LYS A 102 -8.47 0.84 -0.06
CA LYS A 102 -8.10 0.59 -1.46
C LYS A 102 -8.63 1.66 -2.40
N SER A 103 -9.88 2.12 -2.23
CA SER A 103 -10.47 3.16 -3.07
C SER A 103 -9.73 4.49 -2.96
N LEU A 104 -9.33 4.89 -1.73
CA LEU A 104 -8.54 6.09 -1.50
C LEU A 104 -7.12 5.93 -2.06
N ASP A 105 -6.52 4.76 -1.91
CA ASP A 105 -5.18 4.46 -2.45
C ASP A 105 -5.17 4.51 -3.97
N ASP A 106 -6.18 3.95 -4.63
CA ASP A 106 -6.36 4.02 -6.08
C ASP A 106 -6.45 5.49 -6.56
N LEU A 107 -7.21 6.35 -5.85
CA LEU A 107 -7.31 7.77 -6.16
C LEU A 107 -5.95 8.48 -6.02
N LEU A 108 -5.24 8.24 -4.92
CA LEU A 108 -3.91 8.82 -4.68
C LEU A 108 -2.89 8.38 -5.73
N TYR A 109 -2.95 7.11 -6.13
CA TYR A 109 -2.11 6.57 -7.18
C TYR A 109 -2.40 7.23 -8.54
N GLU A 110 -3.67 7.37 -8.92
CA GLU A 110 -4.06 8.02 -10.18
C GLU A 110 -3.60 9.48 -10.24
N VAL A 111 -3.79 10.23 -9.15
CA VAL A 111 -3.31 11.62 -9.05
C VAL A 111 -1.79 11.68 -9.17
N SER A 112 -1.08 10.82 -8.47
CA SER A 112 0.38 10.76 -8.53
C SER A 112 0.89 10.37 -9.91
N ALA A 113 0.22 9.42 -10.57
CA ALA A 113 0.56 8.99 -11.93
C ALA A 113 0.33 10.09 -12.97
N LEU A 114 -0.76 10.88 -12.82
CA LEU A 114 -1.02 12.04 -13.69
C LEU A 114 0.06 13.11 -13.54
N ILE A 115 0.47 13.43 -12.30
CA ILE A 115 1.54 14.39 -12.03
C ILE A 115 2.86 13.90 -12.62
N ALA A 116 3.22 12.63 -12.37
CA ALA A 116 4.45 12.04 -12.90
C ALA A 116 4.47 12.01 -14.44
N GLY A 117 3.37 11.57 -15.06
CA GLY A 117 3.23 11.53 -16.52
C GLY A 117 3.29 12.91 -17.19
N ALA A 118 2.81 13.96 -16.51
CA ALA A 118 2.96 15.34 -16.99
C ALA A 118 4.43 15.81 -17.01
N VAL A 119 5.28 15.23 -16.17
CA VAL A 119 6.73 15.54 -16.17
C VAL A 119 7.48 14.71 -17.19
N SER A 120 7.27 13.39 -17.21
CA SER A 120 7.91 12.46 -18.16
C SER A 120 7.25 11.09 -18.12
N ASP A 121 7.07 10.48 -19.28
CA ASP A 121 6.55 9.11 -19.44
C ASP A 121 7.45 8.03 -18.81
N THR A 122 8.70 8.38 -18.49
CA THR A 122 9.66 7.45 -17.87
C THR A 122 9.63 7.46 -16.36
N VAL A 123 8.96 8.45 -15.73
CA VAL A 123 8.82 8.53 -14.27
C VAL A 123 7.81 7.50 -13.80
N LYS A 124 8.27 6.56 -12.98
CA LYS A 124 7.40 5.54 -12.38
C LYS A 124 6.94 5.99 -11.01
N VAL A 125 5.65 5.83 -10.75
CA VAL A 125 5.05 5.99 -9.43
C VAL A 125 4.97 4.61 -8.78
N PRO A 126 5.54 4.41 -7.58
CA PRO A 126 5.37 3.16 -6.86
C PRO A 126 3.89 2.98 -6.49
N GLY A 127 3.32 1.83 -6.88
CA GLY A 127 2.00 1.42 -6.41
C GLY A 127 2.11 0.69 -5.08
N ASN A 128 1.06 0.75 -4.28
CA ASN A 128 0.94 -0.03 -3.03
C ASN A 128 0.53 -1.49 -3.27
N ASP A 129 0.52 -1.94 -4.51
CA ASP A 129 0.19 -3.33 -4.82
C ASP A 129 1.33 -4.24 -4.29
N PRO A 130 1.07 -5.10 -3.29
CA PRO A 130 2.09 -5.97 -2.69
C PRO A 130 2.63 -7.01 -3.67
N LEU A 131 1.96 -7.21 -4.79
CA LEU A 131 2.40 -8.03 -5.90
C LEU A 131 2.62 -7.12 -7.13
N PRO A 132 3.82 -6.57 -7.34
CA PRO A 132 4.10 -5.89 -8.59
C PRO A 132 3.80 -6.88 -9.72
N LYS A 133 2.83 -6.54 -10.58
CA LYS A 133 2.60 -7.30 -11.81
C LYS A 133 3.96 -7.39 -12.50
N GLN A 134 4.54 -8.58 -12.51
CA GLN A 134 5.76 -8.85 -13.27
C GLN A 134 5.46 -8.44 -14.71
N GLY A 135 5.87 -7.23 -15.05
CA GLY A 135 5.98 -6.83 -16.44
C GLY A 135 6.92 -7.84 -17.07
N GLY A 136 6.38 -8.73 -17.88
CA GLY A 136 7.15 -9.77 -18.52
C GLY A 136 8.38 -9.13 -19.18
N CYS A 137 9.55 -9.54 -18.75
CA CYS A 137 10.77 -9.32 -19.49
C CYS A 137 10.66 -10.08 -20.81
N SER A 138 10.02 -9.45 -21.81
CA SER A 138 10.08 -9.87 -23.19
C SER A 138 11.37 -9.32 -23.79
N SER A 139 12.50 -9.85 -23.38
CA SER A 139 13.73 -9.75 -24.14
C SER A 139 14.41 -11.11 -24.02
N GLY A 140 14.18 -11.94 -25.03
CA GLY A 140 14.93 -13.16 -25.28
C GLY A 140 16.42 -12.83 -25.47
N GLY A 141 17.19 -12.88 -24.40
CA GLY A 141 18.63 -12.91 -24.41
C GLY A 141 19.07 -14.34 -24.16
N SER A 142 19.36 -15.06 -25.26
CA SER A 142 20.04 -16.36 -25.22
C SER A 142 21.43 -16.17 -24.63
N CYS A 143 21.60 -16.54 -23.36
CA CYS A 143 22.93 -16.70 -22.78
C CYS A 143 23.45 -18.09 -23.10
N SER A 144 24.15 -18.22 -24.24
CA SER A 144 25.03 -19.36 -24.50
C SER A 144 26.32 -19.20 -23.65
N GLY A 145 26.24 -19.60 -22.40
CA GLY A 145 27.41 -19.72 -21.51
C GLY A 145 28.19 -20.99 -21.83
N ARG A 146 29.27 -20.84 -22.55
CA ARG A 146 30.28 -21.88 -22.75
C ARG A 146 31.36 -21.65 -21.69
N CYS A 147 31.31 -22.43 -20.62
CA CYS A 147 32.43 -22.57 -19.70
C CYS A 147 33.39 -23.61 -20.28
N GLY A 148 34.63 -23.15 -20.57
CA GLY A 148 35.81 -24.01 -20.76
C GLY A 148 36.62 -23.96 -19.46
#